data_b1fde5e2d11f2ede5157f8e50ec58cea
#
_entry.id   b1fde5e2d11f2ede5157f8e50ec58cea
#
_cell.length_a   1.000
_cell.length_b   1.000
_cell.length_c   1.000
_cell.angle_alpha   90.00
_cell.angle_beta   90.00
_cell.angle_gamma   90.00
#
_symmetry.space_group_name_H-M   'P 1'
#
loop_
_entity.id
_entity.type
_entity.pdbx_description
1 polymer ?
#
loop_
_entity_poly.entity_id
_entity_poly.type
_entity_poly.pdbx_seq_one_letter_code
_entity_poly.pdbx_strand_id
1 'polypeptide(L)'
;MPTPKLDENSIQQLKAAVRGRIIEPTDKDYDDARKVYNAMIDKKPRLIVRCADVADVIACVNFARENRLLLSIRGGGHNAGGLGIADDALVIDLAPIKYTRVDPEAGTVMVGGGCVWGDVDHATHAFGFAVPSGIISTTGVGGLTLGGGIGHLTRKCGLTIDNLISADVVLADGRFVKANANENADLFWALRGGGGNFGVVTSFTFTLHKIDMIYGGPMLYELSETIEVMKWYRELIPSAADDLNGFFAFMTVPPAPPFPEQLHLKKMCGIVWACTAPKEKAEEMFKPIRAFKKPALDLVGLLPQPALQSMFDALYPPGLQWYWRADFVNELSDKAIAEHICFGQALPSMHSTMHLYPINGAASRVSKHATAWNYRDANWAQVMVGVDPDPANKEKITSWAKRYFDALHPYSAGGAYVNFMMDEGEDRVKATYGENYERLVAIKNKYDPQNLFRVNQNVKPSGTKKAA
;
A
#
# COMPACT_ATOMS: atom_id res chain seq x y z
N MET A 1 -4.91 4.24 30.33
CA MET A 1 -6.03 4.87 31.07
C MET A 1 -7.32 4.33 30.48
N PRO A 2 -8.36 4.03 31.29
CA PRO A 2 -9.64 3.63 30.71
C PRO A 2 -10.16 4.75 29.79
N THR A 3 -10.72 4.37 28.65
CA THR A 3 -11.30 5.32 27.69
C THR A 3 -12.42 6.11 28.38
N PRO A 4 -12.46 7.45 28.28
CA PRO A 4 -13.49 8.24 28.93
C PRO A 4 -14.89 7.79 28.45
N LYS A 5 -15.84 7.72 29.37
CA LYS A 5 -17.24 7.45 29.02
C LYS A 5 -17.78 8.69 28.29
N LEU A 6 -18.04 8.59 26.98
CA LEU A 6 -18.72 9.65 26.26
C LEU A 6 -20.14 9.79 26.81
N ASP A 7 -20.54 11.01 27.13
CA ASP A 7 -21.92 11.28 27.46
C ASP A 7 -22.77 11.45 26.18
N GLU A 8 -24.05 11.27 26.32
CA GLU A 8 -24.99 11.35 25.19
C GLU A 8 -25.03 12.76 24.57
N ASN A 9 -24.82 13.80 25.38
CA ASN A 9 -24.82 15.19 24.94
C ASN A 9 -23.63 15.46 24.00
N SER A 10 -22.45 14.95 24.34
CA SER A 10 -21.26 15.07 23.47
C SER A 10 -21.49 14.39 22.10
N ILE A 11 -22.14 13.21 22.08
CA ILE A 11 -22.46 12.53 20.82
C ILE A 11 -23.48 13.36 20.01
N GLN A 12 -24.50 13.95 20.66
CA GLN A 12 -25.48 14.82 19.98
C GLN A 12 -24.81 16.09 19.41
N GLN A 13 -23.86 16.67 20.11
CA GLN A 13 -23.07 17.80 19.60
C GLN A 13 -22.29 17.41 18.33
N LEU A 14 -21.64 16.23 18.32
CA LEU A 14 -20.98 15.75 17.12
C LEU A 14 -21.97 15.52 15.97
N LYS A 15 -23.14 14.92 16.26
CA LYS A 15 -24.21 14.72 15.26
C LYS A 15 -24.70 16.02 14.64
N ALA A 16 -24.76 17.09 15.43
CA ALA A 16 -25.14 18.42 14.94
C ALA A 16 -24.03 19.12 14.13
N ALA A 17 -22.76 18.76 14.35
CA ALA A 17 -21.61 19.38 13.73
C ALA A 17 -21.22 18.76 12.38
N VAL A 18 -21.61 17.53 12.08
CA VAL A 18 -21.25 16.81 10.86
C VAL A 18 -22.42 16.68 9.88
N ARG A 19 -22.14 16.73 8.59
CA ARG A 19 -23.09 16.46 7.52
C ARG A 19 -23.15 14.98 7.17
N GLY A 20 -22.02 14.30 7.34
CA GLY A 20 -21.88 12.89 7.09
C GLY A 20 -22.62 12.03 8.11
N ARG A 21 -22.64 10.74 7.86
CA ARG A 21 -23.36 9.80 8.73
C ARG A 21 -22.48 9.32 9.88
N ILE A 22 -22.99 9.41 11.11
CA ILE A 22 -22.41 8.72 12.27
C ILE A 22 -23.08 7.36 12.40
N ILE A 23 -22.27 6.32 12.60
CA ILE A 23 -22.70 4.95 12.82
C ILE A 23 -22.26 4.54 14.23
N GLU A 24 -23.24 4.09 15.03
CA GLU A 24 -23.08 3.65 16.41
C GLU A 24 -23.19 2.12 16.52
N PRO A 25 -22.70 1.49 17.60
CA PRO A 25 -22.77 0.03 17.76
C PRO A 25 -24.18 -0.57 17.74
N THR A 26 -25.20 0.25 17.98
CA THR A 26 -26.61 -0.14 17.94
C THR A 26 -27.24 -0.07 16.55
N ASP A 27 -26.55 0.51 15.58
CA ASP A 27 -27.06 0.63 14.21
C ASP A 27 -27.01 -0.72 13.49
N LYS A 28 -28.01 -0.98 12.66
CA LYS A 28 -28.19 -2.26 11.94
C LYS A 28 -27.03 -2.59 10.99
N ASP A 29 -26.36 -1.58 10.44
CA ASP A 29 -25.26 -1.73 9.51
C ASP A 29 -23.87 -1.51 10.16
N TYR A 30 -23.81 -1.46 11.50
CA TYR A 30 -22.58 -1.28 12.24
C TYR A 30 -21.57 -2.38 11.94
N ASP A 31 -21.97 -3.64 11.93
CA ASP A 31 -21.08 -4.76 11.67
C ASP A 31 -20.53 -4.74 10.23
N ASP A 32 -21.28 -4.25 9.26
CA ASP A 32 -20.77 -4.03 7.90
C ASP A 32 -19.87 -2.80 7.81
N ALA A 33 -20.24 -1.73 8.49
CA ALA A 33 -19.49 -0.47 8.46
C ALA A 33 -18.11 -0.58 9.12
N ARG A 34 -17.91 -1.46 10.09
CA ARG A 34 -16.62 -1.68 10.77
C ARG A 34 -15.69 -2.66 10.06
N LYS A 35 -16.11 -3.33 9.00
CA LYS A 35 -15.27 -4.23 8.24
C LYS A 35 -14.13 -3.48 7.55
N VAL A 36 -12.97 -4.11 7.51
CA VAL A 36 -11.81 -3.71 6.70
C VAL A 36 -11.44 -4.85 5.75
N TYR A 37 -10.51 -4.60 4.84
CA TYR A 37 -10.14 -5.54 3.80
C TYR A 37 -9.72 -6.92 4.34
N ASN A 38 -8.91 -6.93 5.41
CA ASN A 38 -8.46 -8.14 6.09
C ASN A 38 -9.51 -8.63 7.09
N ALA A 39 -10.17 -9.75 6.82
CA ALA A 39 -11.18 -10.32 7.70
C ALA A 39 -10.64 -10.93 9.01
N MET A 40 -9.31 -11.05 9.18
CA MET A 40 -8.71 -11.39 10.48
C MET A 40 -8.90 -10.26 11.52
N ILE A 41 -9.25 -9.05 11.07
CA ILE A 41 -9.40 -7.86 11.90
C ILE A 41 -10.86 -7.72 12.31
N ASP A 42 -11.16 -8.01 13.57
CA ASP A 42 -12.49 -7.90 14.17
C ASP A 42 -12.45 -6.86 15.32
N LYS A 43 -12.37 -5.57 14.96
CA LYS A 43 -12.34 -4.45 15.91
C LYS A 43 -13.71 -3.82 16.05
N LYS A 44 -13.98 -3.29 17.25
CA LYS A 44 -15.28 -2.67 17.61
C LYS A 44 -15.09 -1.20 17.96
N PRO A 45 -15.08 -0.29 16.99
CA PRO A 45 -14.99 1.14 17.24
C PRO A 45 -16.21 1.64 17.99
N ARG A 46 -16.04 2.73 18.73
CA ARG A 46 -17.14 3.38 19.46
C ARG A 46 -18.05 4.15 18.53
N LEU A 47 -17.48 4.84 17.54
CA LEU A 47 -18.17 5.60 16.52
C LEU A 47 -17.46 5.45 15.18
N ILE A 48 -18.21 5.38 14.09
CA ILE A 48 -17.70 5.51 12.73
C ILE A 48 -18.38 6.72 12.10
N VAL A 49 -17.59 7.72 11.69
CA VAL A 49 -18.11 8.90 11.00
C VAL A 49 -17.73 8.82 9.52
N ARG A 50 -18.72 8.61 8.66
CA ARG A 50 -18.56 8.71 7.21
C ARG A 50 -18.58 10.18 6.81
N CYS A 51 -17.39 10.78 6.77
CA CYS A 51 -17.23 12.23 6.54
C CYS A 51 -17.64 12.61 5.11
N ALA A 52 -18.59 13.51 4.97
CA ALA A 52 -19.03 14.00 3.66
C ALA A 52 -18.05 15.00 3.04
N ASP A 53 -17.33 15.75 3.89
CA ASP A 53 -16.38 16.77 3.48
C ASP A 53 -15.31 17.05 4.55
N VAL A 54 -14.47 18.05 4.29
CA VAL A 54 -13.36 18.45 5.18
C VAL A 54 -13.88 19.01 6.51
N ALA A 55 -15.04 19.66 6.55
CA ALA A 55 -15.59 20.21 7.78
C ALA A 55 -15.92 19.09 8.78
N ASP A 56 -16.46 17.96 8.29
CA ASP A 56 -16.70 16.78 9.11
C ASP A 56 -15.41 16.21 9.69
N VAL A 57 -14.34 16.16 8.89
CA VAL A 57 -13.01 15.71 9.35
C VAL A 57 -12.48 16.61 10.47
N ILE A 58 -12.60 17.94 10.31
CA ILE A 58 -12.21 18.93 11.34
C ILE A 58 -13.03 18.70 12.62
N ALA A 59 -14.34 18.54 12.51
CA ALA A 59 -15.22 18.28 13.65
C ALA A 59 -14.81 16.99 14.37
N CYS A 60 -14.54 15.90 13.64
CA CYS A 60 -14.12 14.62 14.20
C CYS A 60 -12.76 14.68 14.90
N VAL A 61 -11.77 15.37 14.32
CA VAL A 61 -10.43 15.54 14.93
C VAL A 61 -10.55 16.34 16.24
N ASN A 62 -11.28 17.45 16.23
CA ASN A 62 -11.52 18.26 17.43
C ASN A 62 -12.24 17.46 18.50
N PHE A 63 -13.31 16.75 18.13
CA PHE A 63 -14.08 15.92 19.05
C PHE A 63 -13.22 14.81 19.68
N ALA A 64 -12.41 14.11 18.88
CA ALA A 64 -11.52 13.06 19.39
C ALA A 64 -10.47 13.63 20.36
N ARG A 65 -9.86 14.80 20.04
CA ARG A 65 -8.88 15.48 20.89
C ARG A 65 -9.50 15.91 22.23
N GLU A 66 -10.66 16.57 22.20
CA GLU A 66 -11.33 17.12 23.38
C GLU A 66 -11.81 16.02 24.31
N ASN A 67 -12.31 14.92 23.75
CA ASN A 67 -12.79 13.77 24.49
C ASN A 67 -11.71 12.70 24.74
N ARG A 68 -10.46 12.95 24.35
CA ARG A 68 -9.31 12.00 24.50
C ARG A 68 -9.58 10.62 23.92
N LEU A 69 -10.32 10.54 22.82
CA LEU A 69 -10.64 9.29 22.16
C LEU A 69 -9.42 8.78 21.36
N LEU A 70 -9.35 7.48 21.24
CA LEU A 70 -8.52 6.86 20.23
C LEU A 70 -9.09 7.22 18.84
N LEU A 71 -8.22 7.62 17.90
CA LEU A 71 -8.63 8.04 16.58
C LEU A 71 -7.97 7.13 15.53
N SER A 72 -8.77 6.56 14.64
CA SER A 72 -8.29 5.88 13.45
C SER A 72 -8.85 6.51 12.18
N ILE A 73 -8.06 6.49 11.12
CA ILE A 73 -8.43 7.06 9.84
C ILE A 73 -8.53 5.94 8.82
N ARG A 74 -9.66 5.85 8.12
CA ARG A 74 -9.91 4.85 7.10
C ARG A 74 -10.14 5.51 5.74
N GLY A 75 -9.24 5.22 4.77
CA GLY A 75 -9.49 5.39 3.34
C GLY A 75 -10.06 4.09 2.76
N GLY A 76 -9.30 3.39 1.91
CA GLY A 76 -9.72 2.10 1.32
C GLY A 76 -9.72 0.89 2.25
N GLY A 77 -9.22 1.00 3.49
CA GLY A 77 -9.23 -0.08 4.47
C GLY A 77 -8.29 -1.27 4.18
N HIS A 78 -7.35 -1.14 3.27
CA HIS A 78 -6.46 -2.22 2.77
C HIS A 78 -5.30 -2.59 3.70
N ASN A 79 -5.04 -1.82 4.77
CA ASN A 79 -3.92 -2.12 5.66
C ASN A 79 -4.07 -3.51 6.30
N ALA A 80 -3.08 -4.39 6.08
CA ALA A 80 -3.13 -5.76 6.56
C ALA A 80 -3.18 -5.88 8.08
N GLY A 81 -2.50 -4.97 8.80
CA GLY A 81 -2.53 -4.86 10.27
C GLY A 81 -3.83 -4.27 10.83
N GLY A 82 -4.77 -3.83 9.94
CA GLY A 82 -6.07 -3.29 10.35
C GLY A 82 -6.01 -1.89 10.96
N LEU A 83 -4.99 -1.09 10.66
CA LEU A 83 -4.77 0.22 11.27
C LEU A 83 -5.80 1.29 10.84
N GLY A 84 -6.70 0.98 9.88
CA GLY A 84 -7.86 1.82 9.55
C GLY A 84 -9.00 1.75 10.55
N ILE A 85 -8.91 0.91 11.60
CA ILE A 85 -9.93 0.71 12.63
C ILE A 85 -9.27 0.32 13.96
N ALA A 86 -9.89 0.67 15.10
CA ALA A 86 -9.43 0.24 16.41
C ALA A 86 -10.62 0.09 17.37
N ASP A 87 -10.44 -0.74 18.41
CA ASP A 87 -11.44 -0.91 19.47
C ASP A 87 -11.63 0.40 20.23
N ASP A 88 -12.85 0.71 20.61
CA ASP A 88 -13.24 1.93 21.33
C ASP A 88 -12.83 3.26 20.67
N ALA A 89 -12.40 3.24 19.41
CA ALA A 89 -11.97 4.43 18.67
C ALA A 89 -13.15 5.19 18.05
N LEU A 90 -12.90 6.47 17.74
CA LEU A 90 -13.61 7.17 16.69
C LEU A 90 -12.91 6.87 15.36
N VAL A 91 -13.65 6.39 14.38
CA VAL A 91 -13.15 6.15 13.02
C VAL A 91 -13.58 7.30 12.12
N ILE A 92 -12.62 8.03 11.55
CA ILE A 92 -12.85 8.95 10.42
C ILE A 92 -12.83 8.10 9.15
N ASP A 93 -14.00 7.87 8.56
CA ASP A 93 -14.14 7.18 7.28
C ASP A 93 -14.21 8.19 6.14
N LEU A 94 -13.17 8.22 5.33
CA LEU A 94 -13.03 9.17 4.21
C LEU A 94 -13.74 8.70 2.94
N ALA A 95 -14.30 7.49 2.91
CA ALA A 95 -14.89 6.91 1.69
C ALA A 95 -15.87 7.83 0.95
N PRO A 96 -16.69 8.72 1.61
CA PRO A 96 -17.52 9.66 0.88
C PRO A 96 -16.77 10.86 0.27
N ILE A 97 -15.54 11.18 0.72
CA ILE A 97 -14.71 12.26 0.14
C ILE A 97 -14.05 11.70 -1.13
N LYS A 98 -14.89 11.46 -2.15
CA LYS A 98 -14.52 10.72 -3.36
C LYS A 98 -14.74 11.59 -4.59
N TYR A 99 -13.65 12.11 -5.13
CA TYR A 99 -13.64 12.87 -6.37
C TYR A 99 -12.27 12.79 -7.05
N THR A 100 -12.27 12.89 -8.37
CA THR A 100 -11.06 12.93 -9.19
C THR A 100 -11.22 14.05 -10.23
N ARG A 101 -10.36 15.06 -10.15
CA ARG A 101 -10.34 16.18 -11.07
C ARG A 101 -9.05 16.19 -11.88
N VAL A 102 -9.13 15.77 -13.12
CA VAL A 102 -8.02 15.76 -14.06
C VAL A 102 -7.87 17.14 -14.70
N ASP A 103 -6.64 17.64 -14.76
CA ASP A 103 -6.24 18.81 -15.52
C ASP A 103 -5.17 18.38 -16.54
N PRO A 104 -5.57 18.04 -17.77
CA PRO A 104 -4.64 17.52 -18.78
C PRO A 104 -3.69 18.61 -19.31
N GLU A 105 -4.04 19.90 -19.23
CA GLU A 105 -3.18 21.00 -19.66
C GLU A 105 -2.07 21.25 -18.64
N ALA A 106 -2.41 21.25 -17.35
CA ALA A 106 -1.43 21.35 -16.26
C ALA A 106 -0.67 20.05 -16.03
N GLY A 107 -1.11 18.92 -16.60
CA GLY A 107 -0.53 17.60 -16.36
C GLY A 107 -0.69 17.13 -14.92
N THR A 108 -1.83 17.44 -14.28
CA THR A 108 -2.09 17.13 -12.87
C THR A 108 -3.46 16.49 -12.64
N VAL A 109 -3.60 15.79 -11.50
CA VAL A 109 -4.88 15.29 -11.03
C VAL A 109 -5.03 15.56 -9.54
N MET A 110 -6.19 16.13 -9.14
CA MET A 110 -6.59 16.26 -7.75
C MET A 110 -7.52 15.11 -7.37
N VAL A 111 -7.23 14.45 -6.25
CA VAL A 111 -7.90 13.22 -5.81
C VAL A 111 -8.34 13.34 -4.36
N GLY A 112 -9.60 13.04 -4.07
CA GLY A 112 -10.13 13.00 -2.71
C GLY A 112 -9.55 11.86 -1.88
N GLY A 113 -9.42 12.07 -0.56
CA GLY A 113 -8.81 11.11 0.37
C GLY A 113 -9.55 9.77 0.51
N GLY A 114 -10.80 9.70 0.07
CA GLY A 114 -11.63 8.49 0.06
C GLY A 114 -11.60 7.70 -1.24
N CYS A 115 -10.88 8.18 -2.27
CA CYS A 115 -10.74 7.45 -3.54
C CYS A 115 -9.93 6.17 -3.38
N VAL A 116 -10.22 5.19 -4.21
CA VAL A 116 -9.37 4.04 -4.50
C VAL A 116 -8.64 4.26 -5.84
N TRP A 117 -7.59 3.48 -6.11
CA TRP A 117 -6.80 3.69 -7.34
C TRP A 117 -7.59 3.46 -8.61
N GLY A 118 -8.56 2.54 -8.62
CA GLY A 118 -9.47 2.35 -9.77
C GLY A 118 -10.26 3.61 -10.15
N ASP A 119 -10.59 4.49 -9.19
CA ASP A 119 -11.24 5.77 -9.48
C ASP A 119 -10.29 6.73 -10.21
N VAL A 120 -9.02 6.74 -9.80
CA VAL A 120 -7.97 7.57 -10.42
C VAL A 120 -7.65 7.05 -11.82
N ASP A 121 -7.42 5.74 -11.94
CA ASP A 121 -7.10 5.09 -13.22
C ASP A 121 -8.20 5.33 -14.24
N HIS A 122 -9.48 5.14 -13.85
CA HIS A 122 -10.62 5.40 -14.74
C HIS A 122 -10.65 6.85 -15.24
N ALA A 123 -10.46 7.81 -14.34
CA ALA A 123 -10.54 9.23 -14.69
C ALA A 123 -9.33 9.70 -15.52
N THR A 124 -8.12 9.27 -15.19
CA THR A 124 -6.90 9.71 -15.88
C THR A 124 -6.73 9.04 -17.25
N HIS A 125 -7.11 7.75 -17.35
CA HIS A 125 -7.05 7.00 -18.61
C HIS A 125 -7.92 7.61 -19.72
N ALA A 126 -9.05 8.24 -19.38
CA ALA A 126 -9.89 8.95 -20.35
C ALA A 126 -9.15 10.07 -21.11
N PHE A 127 -8.02 10.52 -20.58
CA PHE A 127 -7.14 11.55 -21.18
C PHE A 127 -5.79 10.96 -21.64
N GLY A 128 -5.62 9.64 -21.62
CA GLY A 128 -4.36 8.97 -21.98
C GLY A 128 -3.24 9.13 -20.94
N PHE A 129 -3.61 9.28 -19.65
CA PHE A 129 -2.66 9.45 -18.57
C PHE A 129 -2.81 8.37 -17.49
N ALA A 130 -1.75 8.21 -16.70
CA ALA A 130 -1.75 7.41 -15.46
C ALA A 130 -0.99 8.12 -14.34
N VAL A 131 -1.24 7.70 -13.10
CA VAL A 131 -0.46 8.01 -11.90
C VAL A 131 0.17 6.71 -11.38
N PRO A 132 1.47 6.68 -11.03
CA PRO A 132 2.06 5.48 -10.42
C PRO A 132 1.37 5.15 -9.09
N SER A 133 0.96 3.91 -8.95
CA SER A 133 0.14 3.39 -7.85
C SER A 133 0.60 1.99 -7.42
N GLY A 134 -0.28 1.19 -6.83
CA GLY A 134 -0.02 -0.22 -6.49
C GLY A 134 -0.26 -1.17 -7.66
N ILE A 135 -0.79 -2.39 -7.31
CA ILE A 135 -1.13 -3.44 -8.28
C ILE A 135 -2.58 -3.93 -8.12
N ILE A 136 -3.35 -3.33 -7.23
CA ILE A 136 -4.76 -3.66 -6.94
C ILE A 136 -5.58 -2.37 -7.00
N SER A 137 -6.60 -2.34 -7.84
CA SER A 137 -7.36 -1.12 -8.10
C SER A 137 -8.23 -0.68 -6.92
N THR A 138 -8.63 -1.61 -6.04
CA THR A 138 -9.44 -1.35 -4.86
C THR A 138 -8.65 -0.72 -3.69
N THR A 139 -7.31 -0.63 -3.81
CA THR A 139 -6.47 -0.03 -2.77
C THR A 139 -6.74 1.45 -2.63
N GLY A 140 -6.92 1.92 -1.38
CA GLY A 140 -7.14 3.33 -1.08
C GLY A 140 -5.94 4.21 -1.41
N VAL A 141 -6.21 5.35 -2.06
CA VAL A 141 -5.18 6.32 -2.47
C VAL A 141 -4.39 6.83 -1.27
N GLY A 142 -5.07 7.21 -0.17
CA GLY A 142 -4.44 7.84 0.98
C GLY A 142 -3.40 6.96 1.65
N GLY A 143 -3.78 5.74 2.06
CA GLY A 143 -2.88 4.84 2.78
C GLY A 143 -1.68 4.42 1.93
N LEU A 144 -1.92 4.07 0.67
CA LEU A 144 -0.85 3.69 -0.26
C LEU A 144 0.15 4.85 -0.45
N THR A 145 -0.34 6.04 -0.76
CA THR A 145 0.49 7.23 -1.00
C THR A 145 1.31 7.59 0.24
N LEU A 146 0.67 7.73 1.40
CA LEU A 146 1.37 8.17 2.62
C LEU A 146 2.50 7.23 3.04
N GLY A 147 2.41 5.94 2.71
CA GLY A 147 3.47 4.97 2.97
C GLY A 147 4.53 4.85 1.88
N GLY A 148 4.30 5.44 0.69
CA GLY A 148 5.27 5.38 -0.42
C GLY A 148 4.64 5.09 -1.78
N GLY A 149 4.01 3.94 -1.95
CA GLY A 149 3.36 3.48 -3.19
C GLY A 149 4.31 2.81 -4.17
N ILE A 150 4.31 1.47 -4.15
CA ILE A 150 5.06 0.60 -5.07
C ILE A 150 4.07 -0.10 -5.99
N GLY A 151 4.37 -0.18 -7.29
CA GLY A 151 3.54 -0.90 -8.25
C GLY A 151 4.10 -1.01 -9.66
N HIS A 152 3.22 -1.17 -10.63
CA HIS A 152 3.57 -1.43 -12.02
C HIS A 152 4.43 -0.35 -12.70
N LEU A 153 4.31 0.90 -12.27
CA LEU A 153 4.99 2.05 -12.89
C LEU A 153 6.22 2.54 -12.09
N THR A 154 6.60 1.85 -11.00
CA THR A 154 7.63 2.32 -10.07
C THR A 154 8.98 2.55 -10.75
N ARG A 155 9.43 1.65 -11.64
CA ARG A 155 10.74 1.81 -12.32
C ARG A 155 10.75 2.98 -13.29
N LYS A 156 9.61 3.27 -13.95
CA LYS A 156 9.48 4.36 -14.93
C LYS A 156 9.26 5.71 -14.28
N CYS A 157 8.36 5.78 -13.29
CA CYS A 157 7.83 7.03 -12.76
C CYS A 157 8.24 7.32 -11.30
N GLY A 158 8.97 6.42 -10.65
CA GLY A 158 9.23 6.51 -9.20
C GLY A 158 8.09 5.94 -8.38
N LEU A 159 8.20 6.11 -7.06
CA LEU A 159 7.12 5.79 -6.12
C LEU A 159 5.94 6.76 -6.30
N THR A 160 4.76 6.40 -5.81
CA THR A 160 3.59 7.31 -5.81
C THR A 160 3.91 8.65 -5.14
N ILE A 161 4.67 8.64 -4.03
CA ILE A 161 5.10 9.87 -3.31
C ILE A 161 6.03 10.76 -4.12
N ASP A 162 6.73 10.24 -5.11
CA ASP A 162 7.63 11.03 -5.96
C ASP A 162 6.85 11.86 -6.98
N ASN A 163 5.57 11.53 -7.15
CA ASN A 163 4.63 12.19 -8.05
C ASN A 163 3.61 13.06 -7.30
N LEU A 164 3.68 13.10 -5.96
CA LEU A 164 2.84 13.97 -5.14
C LEU A 164 3.33 15.42 -5.23
N ILE A 165 2.45 16.34 -5.61
CA ILE A 165 2.71 17.78 -5.73
C ILE A 165 2.27 18.52 -4.48
N SER A 166 1.09 18.18 -3.96
CA SER A 166 0.53 18.80 -2.76
C SER A 166 -0.49 17.89 -2.08
N ALA A 167 -0.74 18.16 -0.80
CA ALA A 167 -1.77 17.53 -0.01
C ALA A 167 -2.50 18.56 0.86
N ASP A 168 -3.81 18.39 1.03
CA ASP A 168 -4.61 19.15 1.98
C ASP A 168 -4.80 18.31 3.25
N VAL A 169 -4.49 18.88 4.41
CA VAL A 169 -4.31 18.14 5.66
C VAL A 169 -5.08 18.79 6.81
N VAL A 170 -5.84 18.02 7.56
CA VAL A 170 -6.37 18.40 8.87
C VAL A 170 -5.41 17.93 9.95
N LEU A 171 -4.83 18.86 10.68
CA LEU A 171 -3.83 18.64 11.72
C LEU A 171 -4.46 18.21 13.06
N ALA A 172 -3.63 17.78 14.02
CA ALA A 172 -4.07 17.31 15.34
C ALA A 172 -4.77 18.42 16.17
N ASP A 173 -4.52 19.69 15.89
CA ASP A 173 -5.19 20.85 16.51
C ASP A 173 -6.47 21.28 15.78
N GLY A 174 -6.86 20.58 14.72
CA GLY A 174 -8.05 20.86 13.91
C GLY A 174 -7.83 21.88 12.79
N ARG A 175 -6.64 22.49 12.67
CA ARG A 175 -6.35 23.40 11.56
C ARG A 175 -6.28 22.64 10.25
N PHE A 176 -6.84 23.25 9.20
CA PHE A 176 -6.67 22.83 7.82
C PHE A 176 -5.47 23.56 7.20
N VAL A 177 -4.56 22.81 6.62
CA VAL A 177 -3.36 23.35 5.97
C VAL A 177 -3.11 22.65 4.64
N LYS A 178 -2.46 23.38 3.73
CA LYS A 178 -1.89 22.81 2.51
C LYS A 178 -0.41 22.50 2.75
N ALA A 179 0.03 21.34 2.27
CA ALA A 179 1.43 20.91 2.32
C ALA A 179 1.96 20.68 0.92
N ASN A 180 3.05 21.36 0.55
CA ASN A 180 3.74 21.24 -0.72
C ASN A 180 5.21 21.67 -0.56
N ALA A 181 5.97 21.73 -1.65
CA ALA A 181 7.39 22.11 -1.61
C ALA A 181 7.66 23.51 -1.04
N ASN A 182 6.69 24.44 -1.14
CA ASN A 182 6.83 25.84 -0.75
C ASN A 182 6.06 26.19 0.53
N GLU A 183 5.07 25.38 0.92
CA GLU A 183 4.19 25.64 2.05
C GLU A 183 4.13 24.40 2.94
N ASN A 184 4.42 24.54 4.25
CA ASN A 184 4.54 23.43 5.17
C ASN A 184 5.45 22.31 4.62
N ALA A 185 6.61 22.69 4.08
CA ALA A 185 7.51 21.80 3.34
C ALA A 185 8.06 20.65 4.20
N ASP A 186 8.22 20.83 5.52
CA ASP A 186 8.58 19.79 6.47
C ASP A 186 7.46 18.76 6.65
N LEU A 187 6.21 19.21 6.76
CA LEU A 187 5.04 18.33 6.76
C LEU A 187 4.95 17.56 5.43
N PHE A 188 5.10 18.25 4.29
CA PHE A 188 5.09 17.64 2.97
C PHE A 188 6.16 16.56 2.82
N TRP A 189 7.36 16.80 3.36
CA TRP A 189 8.41 15.78 3.40
C TRP A 189 7.96 14.55 4.20
N ALA A 190 7.36 14.75 5.38
CA ALA A 190 6.93 13.68 6.27
C ALA A 190 5.77 12.86 5.68
N LEU A 191 4.82 13.50 4.98
CA LEU A 191 3.70 12.83 4.31
C LEU A 191 4.15 11.91 3.16
N ARG A 192 5.36 12.14 2.62
CA ARG A 192 5.91 11.34 1.54
C ARG A 192 6.71 10.14 2.06
N GLY A 193 6.00 9.17 2.65
CA GLY A 193 6.55 7.91 3.15
C GLY A 193 6.47 7.73 4.66
N GLY A 194 6.15 8.77 5.44
CA GLY A 194 6.04 8.68 6.91
C GLY A 194 4.71 8.15 7.43
N GLY A 195 3.80 7.74 6.54
CA GLY A 195 2.51 7.17 6.90
C GLY A 195 1.52 8.19 7.47
N GLY A 196 0.49 7.69 8.16
CA GLY A 196 -0.62 8.47 8.72
C GLY A 196 -0.31 9.16 10.06
N ASN A 197 0.94 9.57 10.32
CA ASN A 197 1.38 10.07 11.62
C ASN A 197 1.11 11.56 11.89
N PHE A 198 0.79 12.36 10.87
CA PHE A 198 0.93 13.83 10.95
C PHE A 198 -0.38 14.58 10.73
N GLY A 199 -1.46 13.90 10.36
CA GLY A 199 -2.75 14.51 10.06
C GLY A 199 -3.63 13.62 9.20
N VAL A 200 -4.87 14.07 8.98
CA VAL A 200 -5.81 13.45 8.06
C VAL A 200 -5.69 14.14 6.71
N VAL A 201 -5.21 13.44 5.70
CA VAL A 201 -5.10 13.98 4.33
C VAL A 201 -6.45 13.79 3.62
N THR A 202 -7.07 14.90 3.25
CA THR A 202 -8.39 14.95 2.63
C THR A 202 -8.33 15.08 1.11
N SER A 203 -7.19 15.55 0.57
CA SER A 203 -6.95 15.71 -0.87
C SER A 203 -5.48 15.52 -1.21
N PHE A 204 -5.22 14.96 -2.38
CA PHE A 204 -3.90 14.77 -2.96
C PHE A 204 -3.87 15.36 -4.36
N THR A 205 -2.77 16.02 -4.76
CA THR A 205 -2.54 16.43 -6.14
C THR A 205 -1.30 15.72 -6.67
N PHE A 206 -1.44 15.00 -7.79
CA PHE A 206 -0.36 14.24 -8.41
C PHE A 206 -0.01 14.78 -9.81
N THR A 207 1.24 14.53 -10.21
CA THR A 207 1.69 14.64 -11.60
C THR A 207 1.11 13.50 -12.43
N LEU A 208 0.67 13.81 -13.64
CA LEU A 208 0.22 12.83 -14.63
C LEU A 208 1.36 12.42 -15.57
N HIS A 209 1.36 11.13 -15.94
CA HIS A 209 2.26 10.58 -16.95
C HIS A 209 1.48 10.13 -18.18
N LYS A 210 1.97 10.44 -19.38
CA LYS A 210 1.39 9.96 -20.66
C LYS A 210 1.61 8.46 -20.78
N ILE A 211 0.71 7.69 -20.20
CA ILE A 211 0.69 6.22 -20.22
C ILE A 211 -0.77 5.81 -20.36
N ASP A 212 -1.12 5.33 -21.53
CA ASP A 212 -2.46 4.89 -21.92
C ASP A 212 -2.48 3.36 -21.99
N MET A 213 -1.61 2.80 -22.84
CA MET A 213 -1.48 1.37 -23.06
C MET A 213 -0.17 0.86 -22.41
N ILE A 214 -0.23 -0.35 -21.93
CA ILE A 214 0.93 -1.09 -21.39
C ILE A 214 1.08 -2.40 -22.14
N TYR A 215 2.32 -2.77 -22.47
CA TYR A 215 2.64 -4.11 -22.94
C TYR A 215 3.03 -4.95 -21.73
N GLY A 216 2.10 -5.77 -21.21
CA GLY A 216 2.29 -6.44 -19.93
C GLY A 216 1.37 -7.63 -19.72
N GLY A 217 1.47 -8.21 -18.53
CA GLY A 217 0.73 -9.39 -18.12
C GLY A 217 1.63 -10.43 -17.47
N PRO A 218 1.05 -11.53 -16.97
CA PRO A 218 1.81 -12.62 -16.33
C PRO A 218 2.49 -13.53 -17.37
N MET A 219 3.74 -13.90 -17.05
CA MET A 219 4.50 -14.93 -17.72
C MET A 219 4.92 -15.95 -16.67
N LEU A 220 4.45 -17.19 -16.78
CA LEU A 220 4.62 -18.23 -15.77
C LEU A 220 5.55 -19.35 -16.23
N TYR A 221 6.31 -19.89 -15.28
CA TYR A 221 7.25 -20.98 -15.46
C TYR A 221 6.95 -22.12 -14.46
N GLU A 222 7.32 -23.35 -14.81
CA GLU A 222 7.22 -24.46 -13.88
C GLU A 222 8.05 -24.20 -12.62
N LEU A 223 7.57 -24.64 -11.47
CA LEU A 223 8.22 -24.38 -10.19
C LEU A 223 9.65 -24.98 -10.12
N SER A 224 9.91 -26.07 -10.85
CA SER A 224 11.24 -26.68 -10.99
C SER A 224 12.28 -25.76 -11.65
N GLU A 225 11.82 -24.74 -12.38
CA GLU A 225 12.67 -23.79 -13.12
C GLU A 225 13.02 -22.53 -12.29
N THR A 226 12.51 -22.44 -11.07
CA THR A 226 12.64 -21.23 -10.22
C THR A 226 14.08 -20.75 -10.05
N ILE A 227 15.04 -21.67 -9.84
CA ILE A 227 16.48 -21.28 -9.67
C ILE A 227 16.96 -20.48 -10.88
N GLU A 228 16.73 -21.00 -12.05
CA GLU A 228 17.20 -20.42 -13.31
C GLU A 228 16.48 -19.08 -13.58
N VAL A 229 15.16 -19.05 -13.38
CA VAL A 229 14.33 -17.85 -13.60
C VAL A 229 14.70 -16.75 -12.60
N MET A 230 14.87 -17.04 -11.31
CA MET A 230 15.25 -16.01 -10.32
C MET A 230 16.69 -15.50 -10.52
N LYS A 231 17.63 -16.36 -10.89
CA LYS A 231 19.02 -15.93 -11.23
C LYS A 231 19.04 -15.01 -12.44
N TRP A 232 18.30 -15.38 -13.47
CA TRP A 232 18.16 -14.53 -14.65
C TRP A 232 17.44 -13.20 -14.32
N TYR A 233 16.36 -13.24 -13.54
CA TYR A 233 15.59 -12.06 -13.15
C TYR A 233 16.42 -11.05 -12.35
N ARG A 234 17.27 -11.51 -11.40
CA ARG A 234 18.13 -10.64 -10.61
C ARG A 234 19.20 -9.91 -11.45
N GLU A 235 19.62 -10.50 -12.57
CA GLU A 235 20.57 -9.87 -13.49
C GLU A 235 19.87 -8.91 -14.47
N LEU A 236 18.69 -9.32 -14.93
CA LEU A 236 17.93 -8.55 -15.91
C LEU A 236 17.38 -7.24 -15.36
N ILE A 237 16.64 -7.29 -14.24
CA ILE A 237 15.84 -6.15 -13.77
C ILE A 237 16.73 -4.94 -13.41
N PRO A 238 17.85 -5.05 -12.69
CA PRO A 238 18.67 -3.89 -12.37
C PRO A 238 19.28 -3.19 -13.60
N SER A 239 19.52 -3.95 -14.67
CA SER A 239 20.13 -3.45 -15.92
C SER A 239 19.12 -3.05 -17.00
N ALA A 240 17.84 -3.38 -16.82
CA ALA A 240 16.80 -3.11 -17.80
C ALA A 240 16.49 -1.62 -17.93
N ALA A 241 16.01 -1.20 -19.11
CA ALA A 241 15.50 0.16 -19.31
C ALA A 241 14.34 0.44 -18.33
N ASP A 242 14.16 1.70 -17.93
CA ASP A 242 13.10 2.10 -17.00
C ASP A 242 11.68 1.79 -17.51
N ASP A 243 11.52 1.74 -18.84
CA ASP A 243 10.24 1.35 -19.46
C ASP A 243 9.81 -0.07 -19.10
N LEU A 244 10.74 -0.96 -18.74
CA LEU A 244 10.45 -2.34 -18.37
C LEU A 244 10.39 -2.50 -16.86
N ASN A 245 9.22 -2.81 -16.34
CA ASN A 245 9.01 -3.26 -14.97
C ASN A 245 8.47 -4.70 -14.96
N GLY A 246 8.75 -5.44 -13.91
CA GLY A 246 8.20 -6.77 -13.71
C GLY A 246 8.46 -7.24 -12.30
N PHE A 247 7.42 -7.58 -11.55
CA PHE A 247 7.61 -8.18 -10.24
C PHE A 247 7.56 -9.71 -10.32
N PHE A 248 8.52 -10.35 -9.65
CA PHE A 248 8.53 -11.81 -9.53
C PHE A 248 7.51 -12.26 -8.48
N ALA A 249 6.84 -13.41 -8.72
CA ALA A 249 5.88 -13.98 -7.79
C ALA A 249 5.95 -15.52 -7.77
N PHE A 250 5.63 -16.10 -6.61
CA PHE A 250 5.12 -17.47 -6.52
C PHE A 250 3.60 -17.41 -6.42
N MET A 251 2.92 -18.30 -7.11
CA MET A 251 1.47 -18.38 -7.08
C MET A 251 0.96 -19.81 -7.28
N THR A 252 -0.25 -20.08 -6.83
CA THR A 252 -1.02 -21.23 -7.29
C THR A 252 -1.98 -20.73 -8.37
N VAL A 253 -1.95 -21.37 -9.54
CA VAL A 253 -2.76 -20.95 -10.70
C VAL A 253 -4.24 -21.10 -10.39
N PRO A 254 -5.06 -20.05 -10.49
CA PRO A 254 -6.50 -20.14 -10.27
C PRO A 254 -7.19 -21.09 -11.24
N PRO A 255 -8.21 -21.86 -10.80
CA PRO A 255 -8.96 -22.76 -11.68
C PRO A 255 -10.06 -21.99 -12.45
N ALA A 256 -9.66 -20.96 -13.20
CA ALA A 256 -10.58 -20.08 -13.94
C ALA A 256 -9.87 -19.45 -15.15
N PRO A 257 -10.62 -19.02 -16.19
CA PRO A 257 -10.06 -18.22 -17.27
C PRO A 257 -9.33 -16.97 -16.74
N PRO A 258 -8.24 -16.51 -17.40
CA PRO A 258 -7.72 -16.97 -18.70
C PRO A 258 -6.74 -18.16 -18.61
N PHE A 259 -6.62 -18.81 -17.47
CA PHE A 259 -5.66 -19.90 -17.26
C PHE A 259 -6.13 -21.20 -17.92
N PRO A 260 -5.25 -21.90 -18.68
CA PRO A 260 -5.58 -23.21 -19.25
C PRO A 260 -5.80 -24.27 -18.16
N GLU A 261 -6.75 -25.18 -18.37
CA GLU A 261 -7.12 -26.24 -17.40
C GLU A 261 -5.94 -27.09 -16.91
N GLN A 262 -4.99 -27.39 -17.80
CA GLN A 262 -3.79 -28.16 -17.45
C GLN A 262 -2.86 -27.49 -16.45
N LEU A 263 -3.01 -26.18 -16.22
CA LEU A 263 -2.24 -25.42 -15.24
C LEU A 263 -3.02 -25.17 -13.95
N HIS A 264 -4.33 -25.41 -13.91
CA HIS A 264 -5.15 -25.16 -12.74
C HIS A 264 -4.59 -25.82 -11.48
N LEU A 265 -4.55 -25.07 -10.38
CA LEU A 265 -4.06 -25.47 -9.06
C LEU A 265 -2.58 -25.86 -8.99
N LYS A 266 -1.83 -25.75 -10.10
CA LYS A 266 -0.38 -25.92 -10.04
C LYS A 266 0.28 -24.72 -9.34
N LYS A 267 1.27 -25.02 -8.52
CA LYS A 267 2.17 -23.99 -7.98
C LYS A 267 3.22 -23.67 -9.03
N MET A 268 3.37 -22.37 -9.30
CA MET A 268 4.26 -21.88 -10.34
C MET A 268 5.03 -20.67 -9.83
N CYS A 269 6.14 -20.37 -10.48
CA CYS A 269 6.79 -19.06 -10.38
C CYS A 269 6.53 -18.26 -11.64
N GLY A 270 6.67 -16.95 -11.57
CA GLY A 270 6.50 -16.10 -12.74
C GLY A 270 6.82 -14.64 -12.51
N ILE A 271 6.67 -13.88 -13.56
CA ILE A 271 6.87 -12.44 -13.54
C ILE A 271 5.63 -11.80 -14.14
N VAL A 272 5.08 -10.82 -13.44
CA VAL A 272 4.02 -9.95 -13.96
C VAL A 272 4.70 -8.71 -14.54
N TRP A 273 4.72 -8.66 -15.85
CA TRP A 273 5.40 -7.63 -16.62
C TRP A 273 4.53 -6.39 -16.83
N ALA A 274 5.20 -5.24 -16.89
CA ALA A 274 4.61 -3.96 -17.28
C ALA A 274 5.66 -3.15 -18.08
N CYS A 275 5.46 -2.99 -19.37
CA CYS A 275 6.33 -2.21 -20.23
C CYS A 275 5.58 -1.01 -20.78
N THR A 276 6.09 0.19 -20.52
CA THR A 276 5.50 1.48 -20.94
C THR A 276 6.03 1.97 -22.28
N ALA A 277 6.94 1.22 -22.93
CA ALA A 277 7.43 1.55 -24.24
C ALA A 277 6.31 1.37 -25.30
N PRO A 278 6.37 2.11 -26.42
CA PRO A 278 5.49 1.85 -27.56
C PRO A 278 5.52 0.39 -27.99
N LYS A 279 4.41 -0.13 -28.53
CA LYS A 279 4.19 -1.55 -28.82
C LYS A 279 5.38 -2.20 -29.55
N GLU A 280 5.85 -1.59 -30.64
CA GLU A 280 6.92 -2.14 -31.47
C GLU A 280 8.23 -2.27 -30.67
N LYS A 281 8.56 -1.26 -29.87
CA LYS A 281 9.73 -1.28 -28.99
C LYS A 281 9.57 -2.31 -27.86
N ALA A 282 8.38 -2.41 -27.29
CA ALA A 282 8.08 -3.40 -26.26
C ALA A 282 8.24 -4.82 -26.81
N GLU A 283 7.70 -5.11 -28.00
CA GLU A 283 7.87 -6.41 -28.67
C GLU A 283 9.35 -6.78 -28.86
N GLU A 284 10.19 -5.80 -29.29
CA GLU A 284 11.64 -6.01 -29.38
C GLU A 284 12.29 -6.32 -28.01
N MET A 285 11.87 -5.59 -26.96
CA MET A 285 12.40 -5.81 -25.61
C MET A 285 12.00 -7.19 -25.08
N PHE A 286 10.85 -7.72 -25.49
CA PHE A 286 10.38 -9.05 -25.05
C PHE A 286 10.97 -10.22 -25.85
N LYS A 287 11.60 -9.99 -27.01
CA LYS A 287 12.31 -11.06 -27.76
C LYS A 287 13.35 -11.80 -26.91
N PRO A 288 14.32 -11.14 -26.27
CA PRO A 288 15.29 -11.81 -25.40
C PRO A 288 14.64 -12.44 -24.15
N ILE A 289 13.57 -11.86 -23.61
CA ILE A 289 12.84 -12.42 -22.47
C ILE A 289 12.21 -13.75 -22.85
N ARG A 290 11.54 -13.83 -23.99
CA ARG A 290 10.94 -15.08 -24.52
C ARG A 290 11.97 -16.08 -24.98
N ALA A 291 13.13 -15.62 -25.44
CA ALA A 291 14.24 -16.50 -25.88
C ALA A 291 15.04 -17.08 -24.71
N PHE A 292 15.02 -16.47 -23.53
CA PHE A 292 15.70 -16.97 -22.34
C PHE A 292 15.22 -18.38 -21.97
N LYS A 293 13.92 -18.53 -21.85
CA LYS A 293 13.27 -19.81 -21.54
C LYS A 293 11.81 -19.78 -22.01
N LYS A 294 11.34 -20.89 -22.59
CA LYS A 294 9.95 -21.03 -23.00
C LYS A 294 9.04 -21.04 -21.74
N PRO A 295 8.16 -20.05 -21.51
CA PRO A 295 7.25 -20.07 -20.40
C PRO A 295 6.17 -21.16 -20.57
N ALA A 296 5.68 -21.68 -19.47
CA ALA A 296 4.51 -22.57 -19.47
C ALA A 296 3.22 -21.81 -19.83
N LEU A 297 3.19 -20.50 -19.54
CA LEU A 297 2.13 -19.57 -19.92
C LEU A 297 2.71 -18.19 -20.19
N ASP A 298 2.33 -17.59 -21.32
CA ASP A 298 2.65 -16.22 -21.69
C ASP A 298 1.35 -15.47 -22.03
N LEU A 299 0.91 -14.58 -21.14
CA LEU A 299 -0.24 -13.71 -21.33
C LEU A 299 0.19 -12.25 -21.53
N VAL A 300 1.47 -12.02 -21.83
CA VAL A 300 2.02 -10.67 -22.07
C VAL A 300 1.57 -10.16 -23.42
N GLY A 301 0.87 -9.05 -23.41
CA GLY A 301 0.34 -8.39 -24.60
C GLY A 301 0.03 -6.93 -24.34
N LEU A 302 -0.48 -6.24 -25.37
CA LEU A 302 -0.92 -4.85 -25.27
C LEU A 302 -2.29 -4.77 -24.62
N LEU A 303 -2.41 -4.00 -23.54
CA LEU A 303 -3.65 -3.78 -22.82
C LEU A 303 -3.71 -2.35 -22.23
N PRO A 304 -4.92 -1.84 -21.95
CA PRO A 304 -5.08 -0.57 -21.23
C PRO A 304 -4.43 -0.62 -19.85
N GLN A 305 -3.81 0.47 -19.40
CA GLN A 305 -3.21 0.56 -18.06
C GLN A 305 -4.19 0.16 -16.94
N PRO A 306 -5.47 0.62 -16.93
CA PRO A 306 -6.43 0.20 -15.90
C PRO A 306 -6.73 -1.30 -15.90
N ALA A 307 -6.62 -1.97 -17.04
CA ALA A 307 -6.84 -3.42 -17.13
C ALA A 307 -5.70 -4.20 -16.44
N LEU A 308 -4.44 -3.73 -16.56
CA LEU A 308 -3.33 -4.31 -15.81
C LEU A 308 -3.50 -4.05 -14.30
N GLN A 309 -3.89 -2.84 -13.92
CA GLN A 309 -4.07 -2.41 -12.53
C GLN A 309 -5.18 -3.19 -11.80
N SER A 310 -6.23 -3.62 -12.48
CA SER A 310 -7.35 -4.39 -11.91
C SER A 310 -7.24 -5.91 -12.14
N MET A 311 -6.16 -6.38 -12.75
CA MET A 311 -6.01 -7.78 -13.17
C MET A 311 -6.17 -8.79 -12.02
N PHE A 312 -5.77 -8.41 -10.81
CA PHE A 312 -5.80 -9.28 -9.63
C PHE A 312 -6.98 -9.02 -8.68
N ASP A 313 -7.85 -8.04 -8.96
CA ASP A 313 -8.94 -7.67 -8.04
C ASP A 313 -9.87 -8.84 -7.73
N ALA A 314 -10.24 -9.60 -8.75
CA ALA A 314 -11.14 -10.76 -8.58
C ALA A 314 -10.51 -11.92 -7.78
N LEU A 315 -9.17 -12.03 -7.78
CA LEU A 315 -8.45 -13.04 -7.02
C LEU A 315 -8.34 -12.68 -5.54
N TYR A 316 -8.37 -11.38 -5.24
CA TYR A 316 -8.17 -10.84 -3.90
C TYR A 316 -9.33 -9.92 -3.47
N PRO A 317 -10.57 -10.44 -3.34
CA PRO A 317 -11.70 -9.65 -2.86
C PRO A 317 -11.54 -9.33 -1.37
N PRO A 318 -12.23 -8.29 -0.85
CA PRO A 318 -12.35 -8.05 0.58
C PRO A 318 -12.94 -9.28 1.31
N GLY A 319 -12.53 -9.48 2.56
CA GLY A 319 -13.07 -10.56 3.39
C GLY A 319 -12.23 -11.84 3.45
N LEU A 320 -11.09 -11.87 2.79
CA LEU A 320 -10.11 -12.93 2.99
C LEU A 320 -9.32 -12.72 4.29
N GLN A 321 -8.72 -13.80 4.80
CA GLN A 321 -7.76 -13.77 5.91
C GLN A 321 -6.39 -13.41 5.37
N TRP A 322 -5.69 -12.44 5.97
CA TRP A 322 -4.40 -11.95 5.49
C TRP A 322 -3.37 -11.89 6.60
N TYR A 323 -2.15 -12.36 6.34
CA TYR A 323 -0.98 -12.11 7.17
C TYR A 323 0.24 -11.84 6.30
N TRP A 324 0.89 -10.71 6.52
CA TRP A 324 2.03 -10.25 5.73
C TRP A 324 3.30 -10.12 6.56
N ARG A 325 4.43 -10.38 5.93
CA ARG A 325 5.77 -10.02 6.42
C ARG A 325 6.59 -9.54 5.23
N ALA A 326 7.43 -8.51 5.44
CA ALA A 326 8.16 -7.89 4.35
C ALA A 326 9.55 -7.44 4.76
N ASP A 327 10.44 -7.34 3.78
CA ASP A 327 11.77 -6.75 3.90
C ASP A 327 12.15 -6.00 2.62
N PHE A 328 13.11 -5.06 2.74
CA PHE A 328 13.86 -4.56 1.58
C PHE A 328 15.05 -5.46 1.29
N VAL A 329 15.40 -5.59 0.02
CA VAL A 329 16.49 -6.47 -0.47
C VAL A 329 17.40 -5.68 -1.39
N ASN A 330 18.71 -5.65 -1.07
CA ASN A 330 19.74 -5.04 -1.91
C ASN A 330 20.22 -6.03 -2.98
N GLU A 331 20.46 -7.27 -2.58
CA GLU A 331 21.01 -8.32 -3.43
C GLU A 331 20.25 -9.64 -3.20
N LEU A 332 19.84 -10.29 -4.29
CA LEU A 332 19.19 -11.58 -4.26
C LEU A 332 20.25 -12.69 -4.38
N SER A 333 20.85 -13.10 -3.26
CA SER A 333 21.89 -14.11 -3.22
C SER A 333 21.39 -15.50 -3.59
N ASP A 334 22.29 -16.41 -4.01
CA ASP A 334 21.93 -17.81 -4.30
C ASP A 334 21.34 -18.52 -3.07
N LYS A 335 21.77 -18.15 -1.87
CA LYS A 335 21.19 -18.67 -0.62
C LYS A 335 19.77 -18.18 -0.41
N ALA A 336 19.51 -16.90 -0.63
CA ALA A 336 18.13 -16.35 -0.57
C ALA A 336 17.22 -17.01 -1.61
N ILE A 337 17.73 -17.25 -2.83
CA ILE A 337 16.98 -17.98 -3.88
C ILE A 337 16.61 -19.40 -3.42
N ALA A 338 17.52 -20.12 -2.75
CA ALA A 338 17.23 -21.46 -2.23
C ALA A 338 16.09 -21.44 -1.19
N GLU A 339 16.10 -20.45 -0.28
CA GLU A 339 14.98 -20.28 0.67
C GLU A 339 13.67 -19.93 -0.06
N HIS A 340 13.71 -19.05 -1.05
CA HIS A 340 12.52 -18.72 -1.86
C HIS A 340 11.89 -19.97 -2.49
N ILE A 341 12.69 -20.89 -3.00
CA ILE A 341 12.21 -22.15 -3.62
C ILE A 341 11.52 -23.03 -2.57
N CYS A 342 12.17 -23.21 -1.42
CA CYS A 342 11.65 -24.03 -0.33
C CYS A 342 10.23 -23.57 0.06
N PHE A 343 10.05 -22.27 0.29
CA PHE A 343 8.76 -21.72 0.68
C PHE A 343 7.77 -21.55 -0.46
N GLY A 344 8.23 -21.34 -1.70
CA GLY A 344 7.40 -21.33 -2.91
C GLY A 344 6.75 -22.71 -3.17
N GLN A 345 7.51 -23.80 -2.95
CA GLN A 345 6.98 -25.17 -2.99
C GLN A 345 5.94 -25.41 -1.87
N ALA A 346 6.08 -24.73 -0.74
CA ALA A 346 5.26 -24.89 0.44
C ALA A 346 4.14 -23.84 0.57
N LEU A 347 3.72 -23.16 -0.53
CA LEU A 347 2.57 -22.25 -0.49
C LEU A 347 1.40 -22.87 0.28
N PRO A 348 0.86 -22.21 1.33
CA PRO A 348 -0.09 -22.84 2.25
C PRO A 348 -1.52 -22.90 1.71
N SER A 349 -1.85 -22.07 0.71
CA SER A 349 -3.19 -21.98 0.13
C SER A 349 -3.12 -21.55 -1.34
N MET A 350 -4.24 -21.59 -2.04
CA MET A 350 -4.36 -21.12 -3.42
C MET A 350 -4.11 -19.61 -3.55
N HIS A 351 -4.50 -18.81 -2.54
CA HIS A 351 -4.38 -17.36 -2.58
C HIS A 351 -3.04 -16.85 -2.00
N SER A 352 -2.29 -17.70 -1.28
CA SER A 352 -1.01 -17.30 -0.71
C SER A 352 0.03 -17.10 -1.80
N THR A 353 0.87 -16.07 -1.63
CA THR A 353 1.85 -15.64 -2.63
C THR A 353 3.08 -15.04 -1.97
N MET A 354 4.16 -14.89 -2.71
CA MET A 354 5.29 -14.03 -2.41
C MET A 354 5.54 -13.13 -3.60
N HIS A 355 5.77 -11.86 -3.35
CA HIS A 355 6.12 -10.92 -4.41
C HIS A 355 7.47 -10.27 -4.13
N LEU A 356 8.23 -10.05 -5.20
CA LEU A 356 9.50 -9.34 -5.22
C LEU A 356 9.35 -8.14 -6.15
N TYR A 357 9.05 -6.96 -5.60
CA TYR A 357 8.80 -5.74 -6.36
C TYR A 357 10.09 -4.99 -6.63
N PRO A 358 10.46 -4.70 -7.89
CA PRO A 358 11.59 -3.82 -8.18
C PRO A 358 11.29 -2.39 -7.73
N ILE A 359 12.23 -1.79 -7.00
CA ILE A 359 12.17 -0.39 -6.54
C ILE A 359 13.39 0.42 -7.00
N ASN A 360 14.13 -0.09 -7.98
CA ASN A 360 15.20 0.59 -8.69
C ASN A 360 14.65 1.48 -9.84
N GLY A 361 15.49 1.89 -10.77
CA GLY A 361 15.11 2.80 -11.86
C GLY A 361 14.82 4.22 -11.35
N ALA A 362 13.71 4.83 -11.73
CA ALA A 362 13.37 6.20 -11.32
C ALA A 362 13.26 6.34 -9.79
N ALA A 363 12.75 5.32 -9.08
CA ALA A 363 12.58 5.36 -7.64
C ALA A 363 13.93 5.47 -6.90
N SER A 364 14.99 4.78 -7.37
CA SER A 364 16.30 4.82 -6.73
C SER A 364 17.13 6.08 -7.05
N ARG A 365 16.71 6.87 -8.07
CA ARG A 365 17.37 8.15 -8.39
C ARG A 365 16.94 9.30 -7.49
N VAL A 366 15.86 9.13 -6.73
CA VAL A 366 15.44 10.11 -5.71
C VAL A 366 16.31 9.92 -4.47
N SER A 367 16.90 11.01 -3.96
CA SER A 367 17.71 10.95 -2.74
C SER A 367 16.91 10.38 -1.57
N LYS A 368 17.54 9.51 -0.76
CA LYS A 368 16.92 8.93 0.45
C LYS A 368 16.48 9.96 1.49
N HIS A 369 16.97 11.21 1.40
CA HIS A 369 16.59 12.32 2.27
C HIS A 369 15.57 13.29 1.66
N ALA A 370 15.20 13.10 0.37
CA ALA A 370 14.22 13.95 -0.31
C ALA A 370 12.77 13.69 0.14
N THR A 371 12.52 12.52 0.71
CA THR A 371 11.24 12.09 1.27
C THR A 371 11.47 11.32 2.57
N ALA A 372 10.42 11.00 3.31
CA ALA A 372 10.55 10.16 4.51
C ALA A 372 10.88 8.69 4.19
N TRP A 373 10.71 8.25 2.95
CA TRP A 373 11.11 6.92 2.49
C TRP A 373 12.64 6.77 2.47
N ASN A 374 13.18 5.81 3.25
CA ASN A 374 14.63 5.69 3.46
C ASN A 374 15.36 4.75 2.47
N TYR A 375 14.72 3.65 2.05
CA TYR A 375 15.38 2.56 1.33
C TYR A 375 15.42 2.77 -0.18
N ARG A 376 16.04 3.88 -0.64
CA ARG A 376 16.22 4.19 -2.07
C ARG A 376 17.32 3.35 -2.73
N ASP A 377 18.22 2.79 -1.92
CA ASP A 377 19.36 1.99 -2.39
C ASP A 377 19.01 0.50 -2.57
N ALA A 378 17.83 0.07 -2.08
CA ALA A 378 17.38 -1.29 -2.25
C ALA A 378 16.88 -1.54 -3.69
N ASN A 379 17.18 -2.75 -4.21
CA ASN A 379 16.70 -3.15 -5.53
C ASN A 379 15.27 -3.67 -5.51
N TRP A 380 14.87 -4.29 -4.41
CA TRP A 380 13.54 -4.90 -4.29
C TRP A 380 12.91 -4.64 -2.92
N ALA A 381 11.57 -4.60 -2.92
CA ALA A 381 10.74 -4.83 -1.74
C ALA A 381 10.11 -6.22 -1.88
N GLN A 382 10.38 -7.10 -0.92
CA GLN A 382 9.77 -8.43 -0.89
C GLN A 382 8.66 -8.49 0.13
N VAL A 383 7.62 -9.26 -0.17
CA VAL A 383 6.50 -9.50 0.76
C VAL A 383 6.04 -10.96 0.67
N MET A 384 5.95 -11.60 1.81
CA MET A 384 5.40 -12.95 1.99
C MET A 384 3.97 -12.80 2.47
N VAL A 385 3.02 -13.25 1.67
CA VAL A 385 1.58 -12.98 1.86
C VAL A 385 0.83 -14.30 2.06
N GLY A 386 0.51 -14.60 3.30
CA GLY A 386 -0.40 -15.70 3.64
C GLY A 386 -1.84 -15.23 3.49
N VAL A 387 -2.61 -15.90 2.63
CA VAL A 387 -4.00 -15.54 2.34
C VAL A 387 -4.87 -16.80 2.27
N ASP A 388 -6.02 -16.78 2.91
CA ASP A 388 -6.98 -17.88 2.81
C ASP A 388 -8.42 -17.37 3.03
N PRO A 389 -9.43 -17.85 2.30
CA PRO A 389 -10.82 -17.49 2.56
C PRO A 389 -11.37 -18.09 3.86
N ASP A 390 -10.83 -19.22 4.32
CA ASP A 390 -11.30 -19.92 5.52
C ASP A 390 -10.57 -19.44 6.78
N PRO A 391 -11.29 -18.89 7.78
CA PRO A 391 -10.71 -18.48 9.07
C PRO A 391 -10.00 -19.61 9.82
N ALA A 392 -10.37 -20.87 9.59
CA ALA A 392 -9.72 -22.04 10.19
C ALA A 392 -8.25 -22.17 9.78
N ASN A 393 -7.86 -21.62 8.63
CA ASN A 393 -6.49 -21.66 8.10
C ASN A 393 -5.60 -20.49 8.60
N LYS A 394 -6.13 -19.63 9.48
CA LYS A 394 -5.41 -18.46 10.04
C LYS A 394 -4.00 -18.81 10.52
N GLU A 395 -3.86 -19.85 11.37
CA GLU A 395 -2.56 -20.23 11.93
C GLU A 395 -1.62 -20.78 10.85
N LYS A 396 -2.14 -21.53 9.89
CA LYS A 396 -1.38 -22.11 8.77
C LYS A 396 -0.72 -21.01 7.92
N ILE A 397 -1.51 -20.01 7.49
CA ILE A 397 -0.99 -18.91 6.67
C ILE A 397 -0.05 -17.99 7.45
N THR A 398 -0.35 -17.72 8.72
CA THR A 398 0.49 -16.89 9.60
C THR A 398 1.84 -17.55 9.87
N SER A 399 1.84 -18.85 10.24
CA SER A 399 3.06 -19.61 10.51
C SER A 399 3.95 -19.73 9.27
N TRP A 400 3.36 -19.95 8.09
CA TRP A 400 4.12 -19.99 6.84
C TRP A 400 4.80 -18.64 6.54
N ALA A 401 4.07 -17.53 6.61
CA ALA A 401 4.61 -16.21 6.34
C ALA A 401 5.72 -15.82 7.33
N LYS A 402 5.56 -16.14 8.62
CA LYS A 402 6.59 -15.89 9.65
C LYS A 402 7.86 -16.70 9.38
N ARG A 403 7.75 -18.01 9.19
CA ARG A 403 8.91 -18.86 8.89
C ARG A 403 9.63 -18.47 7.61
N TYR A 404 8.88 -18.07 6.59
CA TYR A 404 9.47 -17.59 5.34
C TYR A 404 10.24 -16.29 5.55
N PHE A 405 9.65 -15.35 6.28
CA PHE A 405 10.33 -14.12 6.69
C PHE A 405 11.61 -14.41 7.49
N ASP A 406 11.53 -15.25 8.52
CA ASP A 406 12.67 -15.58 9.38
C ASP A 406 13.83 -16.21 8.58
N ALA A 407 13.55 -17.01 7.56
CA ALA A 407 14.55 -17.59 6.68
C ALA A 407 15.22 -16.55 5.75
N LEU A 408 14.48 -15.52 5.32
CA LEU A 408 14.99 -14.51 4.39
C LEU A 408 15.56 -13.26 5.06
N HIS A 409 15.11 -12.94 6.27
CA HIS A 409 15.53 -11.73 6.99
C HIS A 409 17.07 -11.57 7.11
N PRO A 410 17.88 -12.64 7.28
CA PRO A 410 19.34 -12.54 7.28
C PRO A 410 19.95 -12.00 5.97
N TYR A 411 19.21 -12.01 4.87
CA TYR A 411 19.62 -11.52 3.55
C TYR A 411 18.99 -10.17 3.20
N SER A 412 18.29 -9.56 4.15
CA SER A 412 17.57 -8.29 3.94
C SER A 412 18.43 -7.07 4.20
N ALA A 413 17.92 -5.89 3.80
CA ALA A 413 18.50 -4.59 4.12
C ALA A 413 18.11 -4.07 5.51
N GLY A 414 17.32 -4.81 6.30
CA GLY A 414 16.98 -4.52 7.70
C GLY A 414 15.67 -3.76 7.92
N GLY A 415 15.09 -3.10 6.94
CA GLY A 415 13.80 -2.40 7.02
C GLY A 415 12.75 -3.01 6.13
N ALA A 416 11.52 -2.53 6.23
CA ALA A 416 10.41 -2.98 5.40
C ALA A 416 9.65 -1.81 4.75
N TYR A 417 8.89 -2.10 3.71
CA TYR A 417 7.89 -1.15 3.21
C TYR A 417 6.75 -1.02 4.23
N VAL A 418 6.52 0.20 4.72
CA VAL A 418 5.60 0.46 5.84
C VAL A 418 4.17 -0.05 5.58
N ASN A 419 3.71 -0.04 4.32
CA ASN A 419 2.40 -0.57 3.96
C ASN A 419 2.34 -2.11 3.94
N PHE A 420 3.49 -2.79 3.96
CA PHE A 420 3.56 -4.26 4.04
C PHE A 420 3.85 -4.75 5.46
N MET A 421 3.86 -3.85 6.45
CA MET A 421 4.07 -4.21 7.84
C MET A 421 2.74 -4.55 8.54
N MET A 422 2.79 -5.59 9.35
CA MET A 422 1.79 -5.87 10.39
C MET A 422 2.13 -5.06 11.65
N ASP A 423 1.58 -5.41 12.81
CA ASP A 423 2.05 -4.92 14.10
C ASP A 423 3.32 -5.68 14.48
N GLU A 424 4.47 -5.08 14.23
CA GLU A 424 5.78 -5.71 14.39
C GLU A 424 6.64 -5.02 15.46
N GLY A 425 6.07 -4.07 16.17
CA GLY A 425 6.71 -3.38 17.28
C GLY A 425 7.55 -2.16 16.87
N GLU A 426 7.96 -1.40 17.89
CA GLU A 426 8.60 -0.08 17.73
C GLU A 426 9.96 -0.15 17.04
N ASP A 427 10.76 -1.18 17.36
CA ASP A 427 12.10 -1.32 16.78
C ASP A 427 12.04 -1.57 15.27
N ARG A 428 11.02 -2.32 14.80
CA ARG A 428 10.79 -2.54 13.39
C ARG A 428 10.35 -1.26 12.67
N VAL A 429 9.52 -0.44 13.32
CA VAL A 429 9.13 0.89 12.81
C VAL A 429 10.35 1.79 12.67
N LYS A 430 11.23 1.85 13.67
CA LYS A 430 12.48 2.61 13.61
C LYS A 430 13.39 2.12 12.48
N ALA A 431 13.59 0.81 12.37
CA ALA A 431 14.40 0.22 11.29
C ALA A 431 13.85 0.56 9.91
N THR A 432 12.54 0.60 9.75
CA THR A 432 11.86 0.95 8.48
C THR A 432 12.13 2.38 8.05
N TYR A 433 12.12 3.34 8.98
CA TYR A 433 12.45 4.74 8.67
C TYR A 433 13.94 5.04 8.68
N GLY A 434 14.77 4.17 9.29
CA GLY A 434 16.24 4.25 9.30
C GLY A 434 16.73 5.65 9.69
N GLU A 435 17.62 6.23 8.88
CA GLU A 435 18.22 7.56 9.13
C GLU A 435 17.18 8.71 9.16
N ASN A 436 16.00 8.51 8.57
CA ASN A 436 14.95 9.53 8.52
C ASN A 436 14.08 9.56 9.80
N TYR A 437 14.22 8.57 10.72
CA TYR A 437 13.35 8.43 11.88
C TYR A 437 13.40 9.67 12.81
N GLU A 438 14.57 10.18 13.16
CA GLU A 438 14.72 11.33 14.06
C GLU A 438 14.09 12.61 13.47
N ARG A 439 14.19 12.81 12.16
CA ARG A 439 13.52 13.91 11.49
C ARG A 439 11.99 13.76 11.53
N LEU A 440 11.47 12.56 11.39
CA LEU A 440 10.04 12.28 11.57
C LEU A 440 9.58 12.58 13.00
N VAL A 441 10.36 12.21 14.01
CA VAL A 441 10.09 12.56 15.43
C VAL A 441 10.04 14.07 15.64
N ALA A 442 10.99 14.84 15.08
CA ALA A 442 10.99 16.29 15.17
C ALA A 442 9.73 16.91 14.53
N ILE A 443 9.30 16.40 13.37
CA ILE A 443 8.08 16.84 12.70
C ILE A 443 6.83 16.42 13.48
N LYS A 444 6.82 15.22 14.06
CA LYS A 444 5.75 14.75 14.95
C LYS A 444 5.58 15.66 16.17
N ASN A 445 6.68 16.07 16.79
CA ASN A 445 6.66 17.05 17.90
C ASN A 445 6.00 18.38 17.52
N LYS A 446 6.18 18.81 16.26
CA LYS A 446 5.63 20.07 15.77
C LYS A 446 4.13 19.98 15.46
N TYR A 447 3.69 18.91 14.79
CA TYR A 447 2.34 18.81 14.24
C TYR A 447 1.38 17.94 15.06
N ASP A 448 1.89 17.02 15.88
CA ASP A 448 1.10 16.18 16.76
C ASP A 448 1.83 15.83 18.07
N PRO A 449 2.16 16.83 18.91
CA PRO A 449 2.94 16.62 20.13
C PRO A 449 2.22 15.75 21.17
N GLN A 450 0.90 15.63 21.09
CA GLN A 450 0.09 14.78 21.99
C GLN A 450 -0.12 13.36 21.46
N ASN A 451 0.43 13.04 20.29
CA ASN A 451 0.31 11.75 19.64
C ASN A 451 -1.16 11.33 19.42
N LEU A 452 -1.99 12.24 18.92
CA LEU A 452 -3.39 11.96 18.58
C LEU A 452 -3.48 10.90 17.48
N PHE A 453 -2.67 11.06 16.42
CA PHE A 453 -2.58 10.12 15.29
C PHE A 453 -1.58 9.00 15.62
N ARG A 454 -2.03 7.99 16.38
CA ARG A 454 -1.19 6.88 16.86
C ARG A 454 -1.65 5.48 16.41
N VAL A 455 -2.81 5.38 15.75
CA VAL A 455 -3.29 4.12 15.15
C VAL A 455 -2.69 3.99 13.74
N ASN A 456 -1.40 3.69 13.69
CA ASN A 456 -0.58 3.55 12.48
C ASN A 456 0.74 2.87 12.85
N GLN A 457 1.72 2.80 11.93
CA GLN A 457 3.12 2.51 12.26
C GLN A 457 3.69 3.75 12.97
N ASN A 458 3.49 3.82 14.28
CA ASN A 458 3.52 5.07 15.03
C ASN A 458 4.94 5.62 15.24
N VAL A 459 5.16 6.84 14.75
CA VAL A 459 6.30 7.69 15.10
C VAL A 459 5.91 8.46 16.37
N LYS A 460 6.49 8.09 17.51
CA LYS A 460 6.17 8.72 18.80
C LYS A 460 6.87 10.08 18.94
N PRO A 461 6.19 11.11 19.45
CA PRO A 461 6.85 12.36 19.79
C PRO A 461 7.83 12.18 20.95
N SER A 462 8.93 12.95 20.98
CA SER A 462 9.88 12.94 22.08
C SER A 462 9.21 13.54 23.33
N GLY A 463 9.31 12.87 24.47
CA GLY A 463 8.75 13.33 25.75
C GLY A 463 7.42 12.71 26.16
N THR A 464 6.81 11.86 25.37
CA THR A 464 5.75 10.97 25.86
C THR A 464 6.37 9.97 26.82
N LYS A 465 6.24 10.21 28.14
CA LYS A 465 6.61 9.25 29.18
C LYS A 465 5.92 7.92 28.85
N LYS A 466 6.68 6.80 28.86
CA LYS A 466 6.08 5.47 28.89
C LYS A 466 4.98 5.49 29.96
N ALA A 467 3.73 5.29 29.55
CA ALA A 467 2.71 4.95 30.51
C ALA A 467 3.14 3.61 31.14
N ALA A 468 3.50 3.67 32.43
CA ALA A 468 3.89 2.50 33.23
C ALA A 468 2.70 1.57 33.42
#